data_8ddd0394939435e481b11037ed6d387f
#
_entry.id   8ddd0394939435e481b11037ed6d387f
#
_cell.length_a   1.000
_cell.length_b   1.000
_cell.length_c   1.000
_cell.angle_alpha   90.00
_cell.angle_beta   90.00
_cell.angle_gamma   90.00
#
_symmetry.space_group_name_H-M   'P 1'
#
loop_
_entity.id
_entity.type
_entity.pdbx_description
1 polymer ?
#
loop_
_entity_poly.entity_id
_entity_poly.type
_entity_poly.pdbx_seq_one_letter_code
_entity_poly.pdbx_strand_id
1 'polypeptide(L)'
;MQAQFQLLCFLVMIPMLFSVPWLAANRFSPQQVARNLAVAGLGIAAASVAWLLGGYSLAFHQEVISDPLPVLVQLEFALYALVMLLGTALAARRTLFFPLFAALWLLLVYVPVANLLWGNGWLAKLGALDFSGGLVVHLTAGLTSLVLVRHLRVQLPILTAEQPGTTALGTVLIFTGWFGFNLAPAGSFLPHGPLIMLNTVVAVLTAGLAWAVAAPGQELVDRLCNGINTGLVTSTALVGFVGPQTMAVTGLVAGLIAAQLVERYHQVWQDPVDSLQINTTGALVGVGGLILGFDPHLVPAGTTHLALAGSELTAVGVVVLITLVGSQVALWLSEGCLHAYQRIRGVNINVRSEEN
;
A
#
# COMPACT_ATOMS: atom_id res chain seq x y z
N MET A 1 19.27 21.42 -4.94
CA MET A 1 18.32 20.84 -5.93
C MET A 1 17.69 19.54 -5.44
N GLN A 2 18.49 18.56 -4.97
CA GLN A 2 17.94 17.28 -4.47
C GLN A 2 16.99 17.46 -3.29
N ALA A 3 17.34 18.21 -2.26
CA ALA A 3 16.48 18.46 -1.10
C ALA A 3 15.16 19.17 -1.47
N GLN A 4 15.21 20.13 -2.41
CA GLN A 4 14.00 20.82 -2.89
C GLN A 4 13.08 19.86 -3.64
N PHE A 5 13.65 18.95 -4.43
CA PHE A 5 12.87 17.93 -5.13
C PHE A 5 12.23 16.94 -4.17
N GLN A 6 12.96 16.44 -3.18
CA GLN A 6 12.42 15.56 -2.14
C GLN A 6 11.34 16.26 -1.30
N LEU A 7 11.54 17.54 -0.95
CA LEU A 7 10.51 18.32 -0.25
C LEU A 7 9.24 18.47 -1.10
N LEU A 8 9.38 18.71 -2.41
CA LEU A 8 8.22 18.77 -3.31
C LEU A 8 7.49 17.43 -3.37
N CYS A 9 8.22 16.31 -3.52
CA CYS A 9 7.61 14.98 -3.50
C CYS A 9 6.86 14.73 -2.19
N PHE A 10 7.48 15.03 -1.04
CA PHE A 10 6.84 14.94 0.27
C PHE A 10 5.53 15.73 0.32
N LEU A 11 5.53 17.01 -0.04
CA LEU A 11 4.33 17.84 0.00
C LEU A 11 3.22 17.36 -0.94
N VAL A 12 3.60 16.83 -2.11
CA VAL A 12 2.64 16.29 -3.09
C VAL A 12 2.02 14.97 -2.61
N MET A 13 2.74 14.18 -1.81
CA MET A 13 2.26 12.90 -1.25
C MET A 13 1.24 13.08 -0.12
N ILE A 14 1.26 14.19 0.64
CA ILE A 14 0.38 14.43 1.79
C ILE A 14 -1.12 14.19 1.48
N PRO A 15 -1.71 14.70 0.38
CA PRO A 15 -3.13 14.50 0.08
C PRO A 15 -3.54 13.04 -0.03
N MET A 16 -2.69 12.16 -0.58
CA MET A 16 -3.03 10.75 -0.72
C MET A 16 -3.03 10.03 0.63
N LEU A 17 -2.16 10.42 1.55
CA LEU A 17 -2.10 9.84 2.90
C LEU A 17 -3.42 10.07 3.67
N PHE A 18 -4.07 11.22 3.47
CA PHE A 18 -5.36 11.51 4.09
C PHE A 18 -6.56 10.96 3.32
N SER A 19 -6.44 10.81 2.00
CA SER A 19 -7.54 10.33 1.15
C SER A 19 -7.90 8.88 1.41
N VAL A 20 -6.91 8.00 1.62
CA VAL A 20 -7.15 6.58 1.86
C VAL A 20 -7.93 6.34 3.16
N PRO A 21 -7.55 6.91 4.33
CA PRO A 21 -8.35 6.84 5.55
C PRO A 21 -9.78 7.39 5.37
N TRP A 22 -9.91 8.49 4.63
CA TRP A 22 -11.21 9.09 4.38
C TRP A 22 -12.11 8.20 3.52
N LEU A 23 -11.59 7.62 2.45
CA LEU A 23 -12.31 6.63 1.62
C LEU A 23 -12.70 5.40 2.45
N ALA A 24 -11.76 4.84 3.22
CA ALA A 24 -12.00 3.69 4.06
C ALA A 24 -13.07 3.97 5.13
N ALA A 25 -13.04 5.14 5.79
CA ALA A 25 -14.01 5.53 6.81
C ALA A 25 -15.42 5.72 6.22
N ASN A 26 -15.51 6.27 5.02
CA ASN A 26 -16.79 6.51 4.35
C ASN A 26 -17.47 5.24 3.78
N ARG A 27 -16.82 4.10 3.85
CA ARG A 27 -17.45 2.79 3.60
C ARG A 27 -18.36 2.33 4.76
N PHE A 28 -18.37 3.04 5.88
CA PHE A 28 -19.18 2.76 7.05
C PHE A 28 -20.33 3.77 7.20
N SER A 29 -21.22 3.56 8.18
CA SER A 29 -22.30 4.48 8.43
C SER A 29 -21.80 5.88 8.80
N PRO A 30 -22.54 6.98 8.50
CA PRO A 30 -22.12 8.35 8.81
C PRO A 30 -21.76 8.55 10.29
N GLN A 31 -22.43 7.85 11.20
CA GLN A 31 -22.18 7.90 12.65
C GLN A 31 -20.82 7.31 13.04
N GLN A 32 -20.27 6.44 12.19
CA GLN A 32 -19.00 5.76 12.43
C GLN A 32 -17.81 6.49 11.80
N VAL A 33 -18.04 7.40 10.84
CA VAL A 33 -16.96 8.08 10.09
C VAL A 33 -16.00 8.80 11.02
N ALA A 34 -16.49 9.64 11.92
CA ALA A 34 -15.64 10.41 12.85
C ALA A 34 -14.80 9.49 13.74
N ARG A 35 -15.40 8.41 14.28
CA ARG A 35 -14.68 7.41 15.07
C ARG A 35 -13.61 6.71 14.23
N ASN A 36 -13.94 6.30 13.03
CA ASN A 36 -13.03 5.57 12.14
C ASN A 36 -11.84 6.46 11.73
N LEU A 37 -12.08 7.74 11.46
CA LEU A 37 -11.00 8.71 11.20
C LEU A 37 -10.11 8.91 12.43
N ALA A 38 -10.68 8.96 13.64
CA ALA A 38 -9.90 9.06 14.87
C ALA A 38 -9.04 7.80 15.09
N VAL A 39 -9.57 6.61 14.86
CA VAL A 39 -8.82 5.34 14.95
C VAL A 39 -7.69 5.31 13.92
N ALA A 40 -7.96 5.75 12.68
CA ALA A 40 -6.94 5.86 11.64
C ALA A 40 -5.82 6.82 12.06
N GLY A 41 -6.18 8.01 12.57
CA GLY A 41 -5.22 9.01 13.06
C GLY A 41 -4.36 8.48 14.20
N LEU A 42 -4.93 7.75 15.16
CA LEU A 42 -4.17 7.09 16.23
C LEU A 42 -3.23 6.02 15.70
N GLY A 43 -3.63 5.24 14.69
CA GLY A 43 -2.77 4.26 14.04
C GLY A 43 -1.59 4.90 13.31
N ILE A 44 -1.86 5.97 12.55
CA ILE A 44 -0.83 6.77 11.87
C ILE A 44 0.16 7.34 12.91
N ALA A 45 -0.34 7.92 14.00
CA ALA A 45 0.51 8.48 15.07
C ALA A 45 1.38 7.39 15.73
N ALA A 46 0.81 6.23 16.06
CA ALA A 46 1.54 5.13 16.68
C ALA A 46 2.65 4.58 15.77
N ALA A 47 2.35 4.40 14.48
CA ALA A 47 3.32 3.97 13.49
C ALA A 47 4.42 5.03 13.28
N SER A 48 4.07 6.32 13.24
CA SER A 48 5.04 7.42 13.12
C SER A 48 5.99 7.45 14.31
N VAL A 49 5.48 7.27 15.53
CA VAL A 49 6.33 7.17 16.73
C VAL A 49 7.26 5.97 16.63
N ALA A 50 6.78 4.78 16.25
CA ALA A 50 7.60 3.60 16.08
C ALA A 50 8.70 3.79 15.01
N TRP A 51 8.36 4.47 13.91
CA TRP A 51 9.32 4.83 12.87
C TRP A 51 10.42 5.75 13.36
N LEU A 52 10.06 6.84 14.04
CA LEU A 52 11.00 7.84 14.53
C LEU A 52 11.87 7.33 15.68
N LEU A 53 11.36 6.43 16.53
CA LEU A 53 12.12 5.85 17.65
C LEU A 53 13.14 4.79 17.23
N GLY A 54 13.02 4.19 16.05
CA GLY A 54 13.97 3.19 15.60
C GLY A 54 13.67 2.55 14.26
N GLY A 55 12.44 2.61 13.79
CA GLY A 55 12.04 1.96 12.53
C GLY A 55 12.89 2.42 11.34
N TYR A 56 13.11 3.73 11.19
CA TYR A 56 13.95 4.27 10.15
C TYR A 56 15.40 3.77 10.23
N SER A 57 16.00 3.85 11.41
CA SER A 57 17.39 3.42 11.61
C SER A 57 17.57 1.92 11.36
N LEU A 58 16.59 1.11 11.74
CA LEU A 58 16.59 -0.33 11.45
C LEU A 58 16.43 -0.62 9.94
N ALA A 59 15.61 0.17 9.23
CA ALA A 59 15.41 -0.01 7.81
C ALA A 59 16.61 0.42 6.98
N PHE A 60 17.22 1.57 7.28
CA PHE A 60 18.19 2.25 6.41
C PHE A 60 19.60 2.36 6.98
N HIS A 61 19.84 1.90 8.21
CA HIS A 61 21.13 2.01 8.91
C HIS A 61 21.64 3.45 9.06
N GLN A 62 20.72 4.42 9.18
CA GLN A 62 20.98 5.84 9.30
C GLN A 62 20.33 6.42 10.55
N GLU A 63 20.92 7.46 11.10
CA GLU A 63 20.33 8.16 12.25
C GLU A 63 19.25 9.14 11.79
N VAL A 64 18.14 9.18 12.53
CA VAL A 64 17.00 10.06 12.27
C VAL A 64 17.36 11.54 12.22
N ILE A 65 18.35 11.95 13.06
CA ILE A 65 18.73 13.36 13.24
C ILE A 65 19.69 13.84 12.17
N SER A 66 20.42 12.95 11.49
CA SER A 66 21.47 13.33 10.53
C SER A 66 20.92 14.01 9.27
N ASP A 67 19.79 13.54 8.74
CA ASP A 67 19.06 14.15 7.62
C ASP A 67 17.55 13.86 7.77
N PRO A 68 16.76 14.82 8.30
CA PRO A 68 15.34 14.59 8.56
C PRO A 68 14.47 14.43 7.31
N LEU A 69 14.88 14.96 6.15
CA LEU A 69 14.01 14.95 4.97
C LEU A 69 13.81 13.56 4.37
N PRO A 70 14.84 12.74 4.15
CA PRO A 70 14.66 11.33 3.79
C PRO A 70 13.84 10.54 4.82
N VAL A 71 14.01 10.84 6.12
CA VAL A 71 13.19 10.21 7.18
C VAL A 71 11.70 10.47 6.99
N LEU A 72 11.32 11.71 6.65
CA LEU A 72 9.94 12.11 6.41
C LEU A 72 9.39 11.52 5.12
N VAL A 73 10.16 11.54 4.04
CA VAL A 73 9.75 10.92 2.76
C VAL A 73 9.52 9.43 2.95
N GLN A 74 10.44 8.72 3.59
CA GLN A 74 10.30 7.29 3.84
C GLN A 74 9.20 6.96 4.89
N LEU A 75 8.91 7.88 5.80
CA LEU A 75 7.75 7.76 6.69
C LEU A 75 6.45 7.75 5.89
N GLU A 76 6.29 8.61 4.87
CA GLU A 76 5.08 8.61 4.04
C GLU A 76 4.90 7.29 3.28
N PHE A 77 5.96 6.69 2.76
CA PHE A 77 5.89 5.34 2.18
C PHE A 77 5.39 4.30 3.18
N ALA A 78 5.93 4.32 4.41
CA ALA A 78 5.52 3.42 5.48
C ALA A 78 4.07 3.64 5.91
N LEU A 79 3.66 4.89 6.07
CA LEU A 79 2.30 5.25 6.43
C LEU A 79 1.32 4.95 5.30
N TYR A 80 1.73 5.12 4.03
CA TYR A 80 0.88 4.78 2.91
C TYR A 80 0.60 3.28 2.84
N ALA A 81 1.62 2.44 3.04
CA ALA A 81 1.42 0.99 3.18
C ALA A 81 0.43 0.66 4.31
N LEU A 82 0.57 1.34 5.46
CA LEU A 82 -0.31 1.13 6.62
C LEU A 82 -1.76 1.55 6.36
N VAL A 83 -2.01 2.71 5.74
CA VAL A 83 -3.38 3.20 5.58
C VAL A 83 -4.20 2.34 4.61
N MET A 84 -3.57 1.60 3.70
CA MET A 84 -4.25 0.65 2.84
C MET A 84 -4.87 -0.54 3.60
N LEU A 85 -4.44 -0.80 4.84
CA LEU A 85 -5.03 -1.82 5.70
C LEU A 85 -6.31 -1.36 6.40
N LEU A 86 -6.60 -0.05 6.37
CA LEU A 86 -7.66 0.55 7.18
C LEU A 86 -9.05 0.01 6.86
N GLY A 87 -9.35 -0.22 5.58
CA GLY A 87 -10.62 -0.79 5.18
C GLY A 87 -10.98 -2.04 5.99
N THR A 88 -10.04 -2.96 6.07
CA THR A 88 -10.18 -4.22 6.80
C THR A 88 -10.06 -4.03 8.32
N ALA A 89 -9.11 -3.22 8.78
CA ALA A 89 -8.85 -3.02 10.21
C ALA A 89 -9.97 -2.28 10.92
N LEU A 90 -10.59 -1.28 10.29
CA LEU A 90 -11.73 -0.53 10.86
C LEU A 90 -12.97 -1.38 11.03
N ALA A 91 -13.16 -2.39 10.18
CA ALA A 91 -14.26 -3.34 10.30
C ALA A 91 -14.21 -4.16 11.61
N ALA A 92 -13.04 -4.28 12.26
CA ALA A 92 -12.89 -4.95 13.55
C ALA A 92 -13.54 -4.20 14.72
N ARG A 93 -13.95 -2.94 14.55
CA ARG A 93 -14.62 -2.09 15.54
C ARG A 93 -13.91 -1.94 16.90
N ARG A 94 -12.59 -2.15 16.98
CA ARG A 94 -11.80 -2.09 18.21
C ARG A 94 -10.87 -0.86 18.20
N THR A 95 -11.20 0.19 18.93
CA THR A 95 -10.52 1.48 18.89
C THR A 95 -9.02 1.40 19.25
N LEU A 96 -8.62 0.58 20.22
CA LEU A 96 -7.22 0.45 20.64
C LEU A 96 -6.45 -0.64 19.90
N PHE A 97 -7.13 -1.48 19.14
CA PHE A 97 -6.49 -2.56 18.39
C PHE A 97 -5.59 -2.00 17.29
N PHE A 98 -6.14 -1.13 16.43
CA PHE A 98 -5.43 -0.66 15.24
C PHE A 98 -4.15 0.12 15.55
N PRO A 99 -4.12 1.08 16.50
CA PRO A 99 -2.87 1.78 16.85
C PRO A 99 -1.75 0.86 17.30
N LEU A 100 -2.06 -0.14 18.13
CA LEU A 100 -1.07 -1.10 18.60
C LEU A 100 -0.61 -2.03 17.46
N PHE A 101 -1.55 -2.52 16.66
CA PHE A 101 -1.25 -3.32 15.47
C PHE A 101 -0.38 -2.53 14.47
N ALA A 102 -0.70 -1.25 14.23
CA ALA A 102 0.02 -0.40 13.31
C ALA A 102 1.51 -0.25 13.67
N ALA A 103 1.81 0.02 14.95
CA ALA A 103 3.18 0.14 15.42
C ALA A 103 3.95 -1.20 15.32
N LEU A 104 3.32 -2.31 15.73
CA LEU A 104 3.92 -3.64 15.66
C LEU A 104 4.09 -4.12 14.22
N TRP A 105 3.10 -3.92 13.36
CA TRP A 105 3.17 -4.28 11.95
C TRP A 105 4.26 -3.51 11.22
N LEU A 106 4.39 -2.21 11.49
CA LEU A 106 5.46 -1.40 10.91
C LEU A 106 6.83 -1.99 11.26
N LEU A 107 7.07 -2.36 12.52
CA LEU A 107 8.36 -2.90 12.96
C LEU A 107 8.61 -4.34 12.50
N LEU A 108 7.56 -5.17 12.43
CA LEU A 108 7.70 -6.61 12.15
C LEU A 108 7.53 -6.97 10.66
N VAL A 109 6.91 -6.09 9.87
CA VAL A 109 6.66 -6.33 8.44
C VAL A 109 7.34 -5.29 7.57
N TYR A 110 6.92 -4.03 7.69
CA TYR A 110 7.39 -2.98 6.79
C TYR A 110 8.90 -2.74 6.90
N VAL A 111 9.41 -2.54 8.10
CA VAL A 111 10.84 -2.27 8.37
C VAL A 111 11.75 -3.38 7.84
N PRO A 112 11.53 -4.67 8.12
CA PRO A 112 12.35 -5.74 7.55
C PRO A 112 12.32 -5.78 6.01
N VAL A 113 11.14 -5.63 5.40
CA VAL A 113 11.01 -5.65 3.93
C VAL A 113 11.69 -4.44 3.29
N ALA A 114 11.51 -3.24 3.86
CA ALA A 114 12.20 -2.03 3.41
C ALA A 114 13.73 -2.15 3.55
N ASN A 115 14.22 -2.73 4.64
CA ASN A 115 15.65 -2.99 4.80
C ASN A 115 16.19 -3.91 3.71
N LEU A 116 15.50 -5.00 3.42
CA LEU A 116 15.92 -6.01 2.45
C LEU A 116 16.01 -5.47 1.02
N LEU A 117 15.09 -4.59 0.62
CA LEU A 117 14.97 -4.09 -0.75
C LEU A 117 15.56 -2.68 -0.92
N TRP A 118 15.35 -1.77 0.03
CA TRP A 118 15.74 -0.36 -0.08
C TRP A 118 16.89 0.04 0.86
N GLY A 119 17.07 -0.70 1.98
CA GLY A 119 18.12 -0.48 2.97
C GLY A 119 19.45 -1.16 2.65
N ASN A 120 19.71 -1.48 1.38
CA ASN A 120 20.90 -2.21 0.95
C ASN A 120 21.02 -3.63 1.55
N GLY A 121 19.87 -4.25 1.86
CA GLY A 121 19.81 -5.63 2.34
C GLY A 121 20.18 -6.66 1.29
N TRP A 122 20.08 -7.93 1.63
CA TRP A 122 20.56 -9.00 0.75
C TRP A 122 19.70 -9.21 -0.50
N LEU A 123 18.40 -8.86 -0.49
CA LEU A 123 17.57 -8.92 -1.71
C LEU A 123 18.01 -7.88 -2.74
N ALA A 124 18.29 -6.64 -2.31
CA ALA A 124 18.87 -5.63 -3.19
C ALA A 124 20.22 -6.07 -3.74
N LYS A 125 21.08 -6.68 -2.91
CA LYS A 125 22.39 -7.23 -3.34
C LYS A 125 22.24 -8.43 -4.27
N LEU A 126 21.16 -9.18 -4.19
CA LEU A 126 20.83 -10.26 -5.13
C LEU A 126 20.40 -9.73 -6.50
N GLY A 127 20.06 -8.43 -6.60
CA GLY A 127 19.62 -7.77 -7.82
C GLY A 127 18.10 -7.60 -7.94
N ALA A 128 17.34 -7.79 -6.86
CA ALA A 128 15.93 -7.48 -6.86
C ALA A 128 15.70 -5.96 -6.95
N LEU A 129 14.71 -5.56 -7.73
CA LEU A 129 14.36 -4.17 -8.03
C LEU A 129 12.93 -3.87 -7.59
N ASP A 130 12.74 -2.83 -6.82
CA ASP A 130 11.41 -2.35 -6.43
C ASP A 130 11.45 -0.81 -6.43
N PHE A 131 10.98 -0.18 -7.52
CA PHE A 131 11.23 1.24 -7.76
C PHE A 131 10.61 2.14 -6.69
N SER A 132 9.31 2.05 -6.51
CA SER A 132 8.56 2.85 -5.53
C SER A 132 7.63 2.02 -4.64
N GLY A 133 7.83 0.70 -4.53
CA GLY A 133 7.20 -0.11 -3.50
C GLY A 133 6.12 -1.08 -3.95
N GLY A 134 6.26 -1.65 -5.13
CA GLY A 134 5.40 -2.77 -5.53
C GLY A 134 5.45 -3.91 -4.51
N LEU A 135 6.64 -4.27 -4.06
CA LEU A 135 6.86 -5.28 -3.03
C LEU A 135 6.78 -4.70 -1.62
N VAL A 136 7.54 -3.61 -1.34
CA VAL A 136 7.66 -3.04 0.01
C VAL A 136 6.34 -2.49 0.52
N VAL A 137 5.55 -1.84 -0.33
CA VAL A 137 4.32 -1.14 0.06
C VAL A 137 3.08 -1.98 -0.28
N HIS A 138 2.92 -2.37 -1.54
CA HIS A 138 1.65 -2.91 -2.01
C HIS A 138 1.50 -4.41 -1.73
N LEU A 139 2.52 -5.22 -1.98
CA LEU A 139 2.42 -6.65 -1.67
C LEU A 139 2.27 -6.88 -0.17
N THR A 140 2.99 -6.11 0.67
CA THR A 140 2.84 -6.19 2.13
C THR A 140 1.44 -5.76 2.58
N ALA A 141 0.90 -4.67 2.03
CA ALA A 141 -0.45 -4.21 2.35
C ALA A 141 -1.52 -5.23 1.95
N GLY A 142 -1.49 -5.72 0.71
CA GLY A 142 -2.48 -6.66 0.20
C GLY A 142 -2.49 -7.98 0.99
N LEU A 143 -1.33 -8.56 1.27
CA LEU A 143 -1.23 -9.81 2.04
C LEU A 143 -1.59 -9.62 3.52
N THR A 144 -1.30 -8.46 4.11
CA THR A 144 -1.74 -8.14 5.47
C THR A 144 -3.27 -8.03 5.53
N SER A 145 -3.90 -7.42 4.52
CA SER A 145 -5.37 -7.40 4.42
C SER A 145 -5.96 -8.80 4.42
N LEU A 146 -5.32 -9.77 3.73
CA LEU A 146 -5.73 -11.18 3.78
C LEU A 146 -5.66 -11.77 5.20
N VAL A 147 -4.58 -11.49 5.94
CA VAL A 147 -4.44 -11.95 7.34
C VAL A 147 -5.54 -11.34 8.22
N LEU A 148 -5.78 -10.04 8.08
CA LEU A 148 -6.79 -9.33 8.86
C LEU A 148 -8.21 -9.83 8.55
N VAL A 149 -8.59 -9.97 7.28
CA VAL A 149 -9.91 -10.48 6.87
C VAL A 149 -10.19 -11.85 7.46
N ARG A 150 -9.23 -12.76 7.37
CA ARG A 150 -9.37 -14.12 7.90
C ARG A 150 -9.48 -14.17 9.42
N HIS A 151 -8.67 -13.35 10.11
CA HIS A 151 -8.61 -13.38 11.56
C HIS A 151 -9.79 -12.62 12.20
N LEU A 152 -10.09 -11.43 11.72
CA LEU A 152 -11.10 -10.55 12.30
C LEU A 152 -12.52 -11.00 11.97
N ARG A 153 -12.69 -11.98 11.06
CA ARG A 153 -14.01 -12.46 10.58
C ARG A 153 -14.93 -11.29 10.25
N VAL A 154 -14.39 -10.38 9.45
CA VAL A 154 -15.08 -9.15 9.07
C VAL A 154 -16.41 -9.51 8.44
N GLN A 155 -17.51 -9.09 9.06
CA GLN A 155 -18.78 -9.03 8.38
C GLN A 155 -18.80 -7.71 7.63
N LEU A 156 -18.97 -7.75 6.33
CA LEU A 156 -19.08 -6.52 5.55
C LEU A 156 -20.13 -5.63 6.20
N PRO A 157 -19.76 -4.42 6.61
CA PRO A 157 -20.75 -3.47 7.05
C PRO A 157 -21.73 -3.30 5.89
N ILE A 158 -22.98 -3.07 6.21
CA ILE A 158 -23.95 -2.62 5.21
C ILE A 158 -23.38 -1.30 4.69
N LEU A 159 -22.82 -1.34 3.51
CA LEU A 159 -22.36 -0.13 2.84
C LEU A 159 -23.58 0.78 2.71
N THR A 160 -23.55 1.90 3.38
CA THR A 160 -24.43 3.00 3.01
C THR A 160 -24.14 3.28 1.55
N ALA A 161 -25.16 3.54 0.76
CA ALA A 161 -25.05 3.77 -0.68
C ALA A 161 -23.79 4.57 -0.98
N GLU A 162 -22.92 4.00 -1.81
CA GLU A 162 -21.66 4.64 -2.17
C GLU A 162 -21.93 6.07 -2.63
N GLN A 163 -21.11 7.00 -2.17
CA GLN A 163 -21.20 8.38 -2.63
C GLN A 163 -20.18 8.52 -3.78
N PRO A 164 -20.60 8.42 -5.06
CA PRO A 164 -19.69 8.39 -6.20
C PRO A 164 -18.75 9.60 -6.24
N GLY A 165 -19.23 10.76 -5.80
CA GLY A 165 -18.42 11.98 -5.69
C GLY A 165 -17.29 11.87 -4.67
N THR A 166 -17.53 11.21 -3.54
CA THR A 166 -16.51 10.96 -2.50
C THR A 166 -15.43 10.02 -3.02
N THR A 167 -15.83 8.93 -3.68
CA THR A 167 -14.91 7.96 -4.28
C THR A 167 -14.06 8.60 -5.37
N ALA A 168 -14.67 9.37 -6.27
CA ALA A 168 -13.96 10.06 -7.34
C ALA A 168 -12.95 11.10 -6.79
N LEU A 169 -13.37 11.95 -5.84
CA LEU A 169 -12.49 12.94 -5.24
C LEU A 169 -11.31 12.30 -4.52
N GLY A 170 -11.55 11.25 -3.73
CA GLY A 170 -10.48 10.52 -3.04
C GLY A 170 -9.49 9.91 -4.03
N THR A 171 -9.97 9.30 -5.12
CA THR A 171 -9.11 8.72 -6.15
C THR A 171 -8.28 9.79 -6.87
N VAL A 172 -8.84 10.99 -7.15
CA VAL A 172 -8.09 12.10 -7.74
C VAL A 172 -6.99 12.58 -6.81
N LEU A 173 -7.25 12.69 -5.51
CA LEU A 173 -6.23 13.08 -4.51
C LEU A 173 -5.13 12.01 -4.39
N ILE A 174 -5.49 10.72 -4.43
CA ILE A 174 -4.53 9.62 -4.47
C ILE A 174 -3.66 9.73 -5.73
N PHE A 175 -4.27 9.86 -6.90
CA PHE A 175 -3.55 9.99 -8.17
C PHE A 175 -2.60 11.19 -8.18
N THR A 176 -3.02 12.32 -7.65
CA THR A 176 -2.18 13.52 -7.54
C THR A 176 -0.95 13.24 -6.66
N GLY A 177 -1.15 12.63 -5.49
CA GLY A 177 -0.06 12.27 -4.57
C GLY A 177 0.90 11.25 -5.15
N TRP A 178 0.41 10.39 -6.06
CA TRP A 178 1.22 9.35 -6.67
C TRP A 178 2.37 9.84 -7.54
N PHE A 179 2.26 11.05 -8.09
CA PHE A 179 3.40 11.66 -8.77
C PHE A 179 4.57 11.89 -7.81
N GLY A 180 4.31 12.36 -6.60
CA GLY A 180 5.34 12.45 -5.56
C GLY A 180 5.89 11.08 -5.19
N PHE A 181 5.00 10.11 -5.01
CA PHE A 181 5.32 8.73 -4.63
C PHE A 181 6.23 8.05 -5.66
N ASN A 182 5.89 8.11 -6.93
CA ASN A 182 6.71 7.51 -7.99
C ASN A 182 7.98 8.30 -8.31
N LEU A 183 7.99 9.62 -8.08
CA LEU A 183 9.15 10.47 -8.36
C LEU A 183 10.20 10.45 -7.24
N ALA A 184 9.80 10.32 -5.98
CA ALA A 184 10.70 10.42 -4.83
C ALA A 184 11.93 9.49 -4.91
N PRO A 185 11.81 8.21 -5.32
CA PRO A 185 12.96 7.30 -5.44
C PRO A 185 13.97 7.71 -6.50
N ALA A 186 13.58 8.52 -7.49
CA ALA A 186 14.52 9.02 -8.51
C ALA A 186 15.55 10.00 -7.96
N GLY A 187 15.33 10.57 -6.77
CA GLY A 187 16.24 11.52 -6.10
C GLY A 187 16.36 12.87 -6.78
N SER A 188 16.00 12.98 -8.07
CA SER A 188 15.99 14.22 -8.85
C SER A 188 14.98 14.10 -10.01
N PHE A 189 14.48 15.24 -10.49
CA PHE A 189 13.51 15.24 -11.60
C PHE A 189 14.14 14.82 -12.94
N LEU A 190 15.33 15.31 -13.23
CA LEU A 190 16.03 14.98 -14.48
C LEU A 190 17.14 13.94 -14.23
N PRO A 191 17.37 13.03 -15.19
CA PRO A 191 16.73 12.94 -16.50
C PRO A 191 15.45 12.09 -16.53
N HIS A 192 15.14 11.27 -15.51
CA HIS A 192 14.12 10.21 -15.56
C HIS A 192 12.71 10.65 -15.15
N GLY A 193 12.55 11.78 -14.46
CA GLY A 193 11.24 12.25 -13.97
C GLY A 193 10.16 12.34 -15.04
N PRO A 194 10.43 12.91 -16.25
CA PRO A 194 9.42 12.95 -17.32
C PRO A 194 8.93 11.57 -17.75
N LEU A 195 9.82 10.57 -17.82
CA LEU A 195 9.46 9.19 -18.14
C LEU A 195 8.59 8.57 -17.04
N ILE A 196 8.97 8.77 -15.77
CA ILE A 196 8.20 8.27 -14.60
C ILE A 196 6.79 8.85 -14.59
N MET A 197 6.65 10.16 -14.85
CA MET A 197 5.35 10.80 -14.96
C MET A 197 4.50 10.22 -16.10
N LEU A 198 5.10 10.07 -17.29
CA LEU A 198 4.41 9.47 -18.44
C LEU A 198 3.97 8.05 -18.13
N ASN A 199 4.83 7.21 -17.59
CA ASN A 199 4.53 5.84 -17.24
C ASN A 199 3.42 5.76 -16.17
N THR A 200 3.40 6.65 -15.18
CA THR A 200 2.33 6.73 -14.19
C THR A 200 0.97 7.00 -14.86
N VAL A 201 0.92 7.97 -15.78
CA VAL A 201 -0.31 8.28 -16.53
C VAL A 201 -0.74 7.11 -17.43
N VAL A 202 0.20 6.50 -18.14
CA VAL A 202 -0.06 5.35 -19.03
C VAL A 202 -0.63 4.17 -18.22
N ALA A 203 -0.06 3.85 -17.08
CA ALA A 203 -0.55 2.77 -16.21
C ALA A 203 -2.00 3.02 -15.76
N VAL A 204 -2.31 4.24 -15.33
CA VAL A 204 -3.65 4.65 -14.91
C VAL A 204 -4.67 4.54 -16.03
N LEU A 205 -4.34 5.06 -17.22
CA LEU A 205 -5.26 5.03 -18.35
C LEU A 205 -5.53 3.60 -18.81
N THR A 206 -4.50 2.77 -18.95
CA THR A 206 -4.65 1.41 -19.46
C THR A 206 -5.35 0.49 -18.47
N ALA A 207 -5.03 0.56 -17.19
CA ALA A 207 -5.71 -0.22 -16.15
C ALA A 207 -7.16 0.27 -15.94
N GLY A 208 -7.40 1.58 -15.97
CA GLY A 208 -8.74 2.16 -15.86
C GLY A 208 -9.67 1.69 -17.01
N LEU A 209 -9.19 1.76 -18.23
CA LEU A 209 -9.94 1.27 -19.40
C LEU A 209 -10.17 -0.24 -19.34
N ALA A 210 -9.15 -1.01 -18.96
CA ALA A 210 -9.24 -2.45 -18.83
C ALA A 210 -10.29 -2.87 -17.80
N TRP A 211 -10.29 -2.24 -16.62
CA TRP A 211 -11.28 -2.50 -15.58
C TRP A 211 -12.69 -2.10 -15.99
N ALA A 212 -12.85 -0.93 -16.62
CA ALA A 212 -14.13 -0.44 -17.08
C ALA A 212 -14.84 -1.42 -18.04
N VAL A 213 -14.06 -2.17 -18.84
CA VAL A 213 -14.58 -3.20 -19.75
C VAL A 213 -14.80 -4.53 -19.02
N ALA A 214 -13.91 -4.91 -18.10
CA ALA A 214 -13.86 -6.25 -17.50
C ALA A 214 -14.91 -6.48 -16.39
N ALA A 215 -15.44 -5.43 -15.77
CA ALA A 215 -16.40 -5.52 -14.64
C ALA A 215 -17.72 -4.78 -14.92
N PRO A 216 -18.52 -5.20 -15.91
CA PRO A 216 -19.73 -4.48 -16.33
C PRO A 216 -20.83 -4.44 -15.25
N GLY A 217 -20.77 -5.31 -14.24
CA GLY A 217 -21.72 -5.35 -13.12
C GLY A 217 -21.52 -4.28 -12.06
N GLN A 218 -20.39 -3.56 -12.07
CA GLN A 218 -20.10 -2.48 -11.13
C GLN A 218 -20.53 -1.12 -11.68
N GLU A 219 -20.79 -0.14 -10.80
CA GLU A 219 -21.03 1.25 -11.20
C GLU A 219 -19.80 1.81 -11.94
N LEU A 220 -20.04 2.65 -12.96
CA LEU A 220 -18.96 3.15 -13.84
C LEU A 220 -17.88 3.92 -13.06
N VAL A 221 -18.28 4.71 -12.06
CA VAL A 221 -17.33 5.49 -11.24
C VAL A 221 -16.43 4.54 -10.44
N ASP A 222 -16.98 3.49 -9.85
CA ASP A 222 -16.20 2.50 -9.09
C ASP A 222 -15.25 1.73 -9.99
N ARG A 223 -15.70 1.32 -11.17
CA ARG A 223 -14.84 0.67 -12.18
C ARG A 223 -13.64 1.52 -12.54
N LEU A 224 -13.89 2.80 -12.83
CA LEU A 224 -12.81 3.73 -13.18
C LEU A 224 -11.87 3.98 -11.99
N CYS A 225 -12.40 4.22 -10.80
CA CYS A 225 -11.60 4.45 -9.61
C CYS A 225 -10.75 3.23 -9.22
N ASN A 226 -11.32 2.05 -9.24
CA ASN A 226 -10.60 0.80 -8.95
C ASN A 226 -9.54 0.52 -10.01
N GLY A 227 -9.86 0.74 -11.28
CA GLY A 227 -8.90 0.59 -12.37
C GLY A 227 -7.75 1.62 -12.28
N ILE A 228 -8.04 2.88 -11.97
CA ILE A 228 -7.03 3.92 -11.71
C ILE A 228 -6.12 3.47 -10.57
N ASN A 229 -6.68 3.09 -9.43
CA ASN A 229 -5.90 2.64 -8.27
C ASN A 229 -5.04 1.41 -8.60
N THR A 230 -5.58 0.45 -9.38
CA THR A 230 -4.81 -0.70 -9.85
C THR A 230 -3.63 -0.30 -10.73
N GLY A 231 -3.83 0.63 -11.65
CA GLY A 231 -2.76 1.17 -12.49
C GLY A 231 -1.66 1.85 -11.67
N LEU A 232 -2.07 2.66 -10.69
CA LEU A 232 -1.14 3.31 -9.76
C LEU A 232 -0.29 2.27 -9.03
N VAL A 233 -0.92 1.30 -8.38
CA VAL A 233 -0.24 0.19 -7.68
C VAL A 233 0.71 -0.56 -8.61
N THR A 234 0.24 -0.93 -9.80
CA THR A 234 1.04 -1.67 -10.77
C THR A 234 2.30 -0.91 -11.18
N SER A 235 2.20 0.42 -11.34
CA SER A 235 3.33 1.25 -11.75
C SER A 235 4.50 1.22 -10.78
N THR A 236 4.26 1.02 -9.49
CA THR A 236 5.27 1.22 -8.43
C THR A 236 6.47 0.29 -8.52
N ALA A 237 6.29 -0.97 -8.95
CA ALA A 237 7.40 -1.91 -9.06
C ALA A 237 8.37 -1.54 -10.19
N LEU A 238 7.87 -0.94 -11.29
CA LEU A 238 8.60 -0.89 -12.56
C LEU A 238 8.66 0.50 -13.23
N VAL A 239 8.03 1.52 -12.68
CA VAL A 239 7.80 2.82 -13.35
C VAL A 239 9.08 3.51 -13.86
N GLY A 240 10.20 3.34 -13.16
CA GLY A 240 11.50 3.90 -13.56
C GLY A 240 12.39 2.95 -14.36
N PHE A 241 11.93 1.72 -14.62
CA PHE A 241 12.74 0.66 -15.23
C PHE A 241 12.26 0.22 -16.61
N VAL A 242 11.13 0.74 -17.09
CA VAL A 242 10.48 0.31 -18.34
C VAL A 242 10.11 1.49 -19.23
N GLY A 243 9.94 1.20 -20.53
CA GLY A 243 9.34 2.15 -21.47
C GLY A 243 7.82 2.18 -21.40
N PRO A 244 7.17 3.22 -22.01
CA PRO A 244 5.72 3.39 -21.95
C PRO A 244 4.92 2.24 -22.56
N GLN A 245 5.46 1.54 -23.55
CA GLN A 245 4.80 0.39 -24.20
C GLN A 245 4.66 -0.78 -23.21
N THR A 246 5.73 -1.13 -22.50
CA THR A 246 5.70 -2.15 -21.44
C THR A 246 4.73 -1.74 -20.34
N MET A 247 4.77 -0.46 -19.92
CA MET A 247 3.85 0.06 -18.91
C MET A 247 2.39 -0.08 -19.35
N ALA A 248 2.07 0.23 -20.61
CA ALA A 248 0.72 0.11 -21.15
C ALA A 248 0.20 -1.31 -21.11
N VAL A 249 1.01 -2.29 -21.55
CA VAL A 249 0.64 -3.70 -21.53
C VAL A 249 0.47 -4.18 -20.08
N THR A 250 1.40 -3.83 -19.20
CA THR A 250 1.36 -4.23 -17.79
C THR A 250 0.14 -3.65 -17.07
N GLY A 251 -0.19 -2.37 -17.30
CA GLY A 251 -1.39 -1.74 -16.73
C GLY A 251 -2.68 -2.38 -17.24
N LEU A 252 -2.77 -2.68 -18.54
CA LEU A 252 -3.92 -3.36 -19.12
C LEU A 252 -4.13 -4.76 -18.51
N VAL A 253 -3.08 -5.55 -18.41
CA VAL A 253 -3.14 -6.90 -17.80
C VAL A 253 -3.54 -6.82 -16.33
N ALA A 254 -2.97 -5.88 -15.57
CA ALA A 254 -3.31 -5.69 -14.16
C ALA A 254 -4.78 -5.32 -13.97
N GLY A 255 -5.29 -4.37 -14.78
CA GLY A 255 -6.69 -3.95 -14.72
C GLY A 255 -7.66 -5.10 -15.04
N LEU A 256 -7.36 -5.91 -16.06
CA LEU A 256 -8.18 -7.08 -16.41
C LEU A 256 -8.21 -8.13 -15.30
N ILE A 257 -7.04 -8.49 -14.75
CA ILE A 257 -6.94 -9.54 -13.72
C ILE A 257 -7.58 -9.05 -12.41
N ALA A 258 -7.27 -7.83 -11.96
CA ALA A 258 -7.80 -7.31 -10.71
C ALA A 258 -9.33 -7.18 -10.75
N ALA A 259 -9.89 -6.69 -11.86
CA ALA A 259 -11.34 -6.60 -12.03
C ALA A 259 -12.02 -7.98 -11.90
N GLN A 260 -11.46 -9.02 -12.52
CA GLN A 260 -12.00 -10.37 -12.43
C GLN A 260 -11.86 -10.97 -11.01
N LEU A 261 -10.77 -10.68 -10.32
CA LEU A 261 -10.56 -11.16 -8.94
C LEU A 261 -11.52 -10.47 -7.97
N VAL A 262 -11.72 -9.15 -8.09
CA VAL A 262 -12.68 -8.42 -7.28
C VAL A 262 -14.09 -8.95 -7.52
N GLU A 263 -14.52 -9.09 -8.77
CA GLU A 263 -15.88 -9.56 -9.10
C GLU A 263 -16.16 -10.96 -8.55
N ARG A 264 -15.16 -11.88 -8.60
CA ARG A 264 -15.32 -13.25 -8.12
C ARG A 264 -15.19 -13.42 -6.62
N TYR A 265 -14.33 -12.65 -5.98
CA TYR A 265 -13.89 -12.91 -4.61
C TYR A 265 -14.23 -11.82 -3.61
N HIS A 266 -14.82 -10.71 -4.02
CA HIS A 266 -15.23 -9.63 -3.12
C HIS A 266 -16.06 -10.16 -1.92
N GLN A 267 -17.07 -10.99 -2.17
CA GLN A 267 -17.91 -11.57 -1.12
C GLN A 267 -17.19 -12.64 -0.29
N VAL A 268 -16.22 -13.35 -0.89
CA VAL A 268 -15.46 -14.40 -0.19
C VAL A 268 -14.45 -13.81 0.78
N TRP A 269 -13.71 -12.79 0.32
CA TRP A 269 -12.67 -12.16 1.13
C TRP A 269 -13.22 -11.08 2.07
N GLN A 270 -14.41 -10.54 1.79
CA GLN A 270 -15.08 -9.51 2.59
C GLN A 270 -14.16 -8.32 2.94
N ASP A 271 -13.34 -7.90 1.99
CA ASP A 271 -12.49 -6.73 2.11
C ASP A 271 -13.25 -5.48 1.67
N PRO A 272 -13.56 -4.55 2.59
CA PRO A 272 -14.44 -3.41 2.29
C PRO A 272 -13.95 -2.47 1.20
N VAL A 273 -12.65 -2.48 0.89
CA VAL A 273 -12.03 -1.57 -0.09
C VAL A 273 -11.25 -2.31 -1.17
N ASP A 274 -11.46 -3.62 -1.30
CA ASP A 274 -10.76 -4.49 -2.26
C ASP A 274 -9.23 -4.38 -2.22
N SER A 275 -8.69 -3.96 -1.07
CA SER A 275 -7.26 -3.72 -0.87
C SER A 275 -6.42 -4.96 -1.14
N LEU A 276 -6.90 -6.13 -0.71
CA LEU A 276 -6.24 -7.41 -0.97
C LEU A 276 -6.05 -7.63 -2.47
N GLN A 277 -7.15 -7.54 -3.25
CA GLN A 277 -7.13 -7.86 -4.66
C GLN A 277 -6.33 -6.83 -5.46
N ILE A 278 -6.57 -5.53 -5.23
CA ILE A 278 -5.93 -4.43 -5.97
C ILE A 278 -4.42 -4.41 -5.69
N ASN A 279 -4.03 -4.41 -4.41
CA ASN A 279 -2.62 -4.29 -4.05
C ASN A 279 -1.81 -5.54 -4.41
N THR A 280 -2.32 -6.74 -4.13
CA THR A 280 -1.59 -7.97 -4.46
C THR A 280 -1.47 -8.17 -5.97
N THR A 281 -2.56 -7.96 -6.72
CA THR A 281 -2.54 -8.11 -8.18
C THR A 281 -1.65 -7.07 -8.83
N GLY A 282 -1.80 -5.79 -8.46
CA GLY A 282 -1.00 -4.71 -9.04
C GLY A 282 0.50 -4.94 -8.79
N ALA A 283 0.88 -5.30 -7.56
CA ALA A 283 2.26 -5.60 -7.22
C ALA A 283 2.84 -6.75 -8.05
N LEU A 284 2.15 -7.90 -8.08
CA LEU A 284 2.66 -9.10 -8.76
C LEU A 284 2.68 -8.93 -10.29
N VAL A 285 1.67 -8.29 -10.87
CA VAL A 285 1.66 -8.00 -12.31
C VAL A 285 2.73 -6.95 -12.65
N GLY A 286 2.96 -5.96 -11.76
CA GLY A 286 4.04 -5.00 -11.89
C GLY A 286 5.42 -5.67 -11.92
N VAL A 287 5.70 -6.59 -11.00
CA VAL A 287 6.94 -7.38 -10.98
C VAL A 287 7.05 -8.25 -12.25
N GLY A 288 5.96 -8.87 -12.69
CA GLY A 288 5.95 -9.63 -13.95
C GLY A 288 6.28 -8.76 -15.17
N GLY A 289 5.71 -7.55 -15.24
CA GLY A 289 6.00 -6.57 -16.29
C GLY A 289 7.46 -6.10 -16.26
N LEU A 290 8.04 -5.91 -15.07
CA LEU A 290 9.45 -5.59 -14.89
C LEU A 290 10.34 -6.72 -15.44
N ILE A 291 10.10 -7.95 -15.02
CA ILE A 291 10.89 -9.12 -15.47
C ILE A 291 10.85 -9.28 -17.00
N LEU A 292 9.68 -9.09 -17.59
CA LEU A 292 9.47 -9.37 -19.02
C LEU A 292 9.88 -8.22 -19.94
N GLY A 293 9.88 -6.97 -19.44
CA GLY A 293 10.00 -5.81 -20.32
C GLY A 293 10.81 -4.63 -19.77
N PHE A 294 11.81 -4.86 -18.90
CA PHE A 294 12.70 -3.80 -18.47
C PHE A 294 13.51 -3.22 -19.66
N ASP A 295 13.84 -1.95 -19.57
CA ASP A 295 14.76 -1.31 -20.51
C ASP A 295 16.20 -1.45 -19.97
N PRO A 296 17.12 -2.05 -20.74
CA PRO A 296 18.51 -2.23 -20.31
C PRO A 296 19.25 -0.94 -19.95
N HIS A 297 18.78 0.21 -20.44
CA HIS A 297 19.36 1.53 -20.12
C HIS A 297 18.84 2.12 -18.80
N LEU A 298 17.77 1.55 -18.25
CA LEU A 298 17.10 2.03 -17.04
C LEU A 298 17.33 1.12 -15.81
N VAL A 299 17.99 -0.01 -16.00
CA VAL A 299 18.34 -0.96 -14.92
C VAL A 299 19.86 -1.04 -14.76
N PRO A 300 20.37 -1.60 -13.64
CA PRO A 300 21.79 -1.78 -13.45
C PRO A 300 22.47 -2.56 -14.60
N ALA A 301 23.65 -2.11 -15.00
CA ALA A 301 24.38 -2.73 -16.10
C ALA A 301 24.62 -4.22 -15.86
N GLY A 302 24.42 -5.04 -16.90
CA GLY A 302 24.55 -6.49 -16.82
C GLY A 302 23.32 -7.24 -16.33
N THR A 303 22.19 -6.55 -16.03
CA THR A 303 20.93 -7.19 -15.70
C THR A 303 20.45 -8.03 -16.89
N THR A 304 20.13 -9.30 -16.62
CA THR A 304 19.54 -10.21 -17.61
C THR A 304 18.14 -10.65 -17.15
N HIS A 305 17.26 -11.00 -18.09
CA HIS A 305 15.91 -11.49 -17.74
C HIS A 305 15.92 -12.66 -16.78
N LEU A 306 16.84 -13.61 -16.96
CA LEU A 306 16.91 -14.80 -16.09
C LEU A 306 17.40 -14.43 -14.68
N ALA A 307 18.43 -13.59 -14.56
CA ALA A 307 18.94 -13.16 -13.26
C ALA A 307 17.91 -12.33 -12.52
N LEU A 308 17.25 -11.37 -13.21
CA LEU A 308 16.18 -10.57 -12.64
C LEU A 308 14.98 -11.43 -12.22
N ALA A 309 14.56 -12.38 -13.05
CA ALA A 309 13.47 -13.29 -12.68
C ALA A 309 13.82 -14.08 -11.41
N GLY A 310 15.03 -14.58 -11.28
CA GLY A 310 15.49 -15.30 -10.09
C GLY A 310 15.48 -14.42 -8.84
N SER A 311 15.99 -13.18 -8.92
CA SER A 311 16.02 -12.24 -7.80
C SER A 311 14.62 -11.78 -7.41
N GLU A 312 13.75 -11.44 -8.39
CA GLU A 312 12.38 -10.99 -8.14
C GLU A 312 11.49 -12.10 -7.55
N LEU A 313 11.55 -13.33 -8.07
CA LEU A 313 10.80 -14.44 -7.52
C LEU A 313 11.25 -14.77 -6.09
N THR A 314 12.55 -14.67 -5.82
CA THR A 314 13.09 -14.80 -4.46
C THR A 314 12.56 -13.68 -3.56
N ALA A 315 12.58 -12.43 -4.04
CA ALA A 315 12.07 -11.29 -3.29
C ALA A 315 10.58 -11.43 -2.99
N VAL A 316 9.76 -11.79 -3.97
CA VAL A 316 8.33 -12.08 -3.78
C VAL A 316 8.13 -13.15 -2.70
N GLY A 317 8.85 -14.29 -2.78
CA GLY A 317 8.73 -15.37 -1.79
C GLY A 317 9.08 -14.93 -0.37
N VAL A 318 10.16 -14.18 -0.21
CA VAL A 318 10.60 -13.64 1.10
C VAL A 318 9.61 -12.60 1.64
N VAL A 319 9.16 -11.68 0.80
CA VAL A 319 8.17 -10.66 1.20
C VAL A 319 6.86 -11.31 1.61
N VAL A 320 6.37 -12.32 0.87
CA VAL A 320 5.19 -13.10 1.23
C VAL A 320 5.35 -13.74 2.61
N LEU A 321 6.49 -14.40 2.85
CA LEU A 321 6.75 -15.06 4.14
C LEU A 321 6.80 -14.06 5.30
N ILE A 322 7.59 -12.98 5.17
CA ILE A 322 7.70 -11.95 6.21
C ILE A 322 6.34 -11.32 6.48
N THR A 323 5.59 -11.02 5.43
CA THR A 323 4.29 -10.36 5.57
C THR A 323 3.27 -11.24 6.27
N LEU A 324 3.12 -12.49 5.85
CA LEU A 324 2.13 -13.40 6.45
C LEU A 324 2.48 -13.72 7.91
N VAL A 325 3.74 -14.05 8.18
CA VAL A 325 4.20 -14.38 9.54
C VAL A 325 4.21 -13.14 10.42
N GLY A 326 4.81 -12.05 9.96
CA GLY A 326 4.92 -10.80 10.73
C GLY A 326 3.57 -10.18 11.06
N SER A 327 2.64 -10.18 10.09
CA SER A 327 1.27 -9.70 10.32
C SER A 327 0.51 -10.55 11.33
N GLN A 328 0.67 -11.87 11.27
CA GLN A 328 0.04 -12.78 12.23
C GLN A 328 0.61 -12.58 13.64
N VAL A 329 1.93 -12.41 13.77
CA VAL A 329 2.59 -12.12 15.06
C VAL A 329 2.15 -10.76 15.60
N ALA A 330 2.15 -9.71 14.76
CA ALA A 330 1.68 -8.38 15.16
C ALA A 330 0.24 -8.42 15.68
N LEU A 331 -0.61 -9.18 15.04
CA LEU A 331 -2.00 -9.38 15.41
C LEU A 331 -2.13 -10.08 16.77
N TRP A 332 -1.46 -11.20 16.99
CA TRP A 332 -1.48 -11.91 18.27
C TRP A 332 -0.93 -11.08 19.43
N LEU A 333 0.16 -10.36 19.21
CA LEU A 333 0.72 -9.45 20.21
C LEU A 333 -0.27 -8.32 20.56
N SER A 334 -0.91 -7.74 19.54
CA SER A 334 -1.91 -6.68 19.74
C SER A 334 -3.09 -7.17 20.57
N GLU A 335 -3.62 -8.34 20.27
CA GLU A 335 -4.71 -8.95 21.03
C GLU A 335 -4.28 -9.33 22.45
N GLY A 336 -3.11 -9.92 22.61
CA GLY A 336 -2.55 -10.28 23.92
C GLY A 336 -2.39 -9.07 24.84
N CYS A 337 -1.84 -7.96 24.31
CA CYS A 337 -1.70 -6.70 25.06
C CYS A 337 -3.07 -6.12 25.45
N LEU A 338 -4.06 -6.15 24.54
CA LEU A 338 -5.41 -5.69 24.86
C LEU A 338 -6.09 -6.53 25.93
N HIS A 339 -5.99 -7.83 25.86
CA HIS A 339 -6.52 -8.73 26.90
C HIS A 339 -5.84 -8.51 28.26
N ALA A 340 -4.52 -8.32 28.28
CA ALA A 340 -3.81 -8.00 29.52
C ALA A 340 -4.25 -6.65 30.12
N TYR A 341 -4.39 -5.63 29.27
CA TYR A 341 -4.90 -4.31 29.69
C TYR A 341 -6.32 -4.39 30.28
N GLN A 342 -7.23 -5.15 29.64
CA GLN A 342 -8.60 -5.38 30.13
C GLN A 342 -8.61 -6.02 31.51
N ARG A 343 -7.78 -7.05 31.74
CA ARG A 343 -7.68 -7.73 33.03
C ARG A 343 -7.18 -6.78 34.13
N ILE A 344 -6.18 -5.95 33.84
CA ILE A 344 -5.59 -5.01 34.81
C ILE A 344 -6.60 -3.91 35.19
N ARG A 345 -7.36 -3.40 34.23
CA ARG A 345 -8.31 -2.30 34.45
C ARG A 345 -9.70 -2.75 34.94
N GLY A 346 -9.99 -4.05 34.91
CA GLY A 346 -11.34 -4.57 35.19
C GLY A 346 -12.41 -4.11 34.20
N VAL A 347 -12.00 -3.60 33.03
CA VAL A 347 -12.89 -3.05 31.99
C VAL A 347 -13.03 -4.06 30.86
N ASN A 348 -14.25 -4.46 30.58
CA ASN A 348 -14.53 -5.30 29.41
C ASN A 348 -14.65 -4.40 28.17
N ILE A 349 -13.56 -4.25 27.40
CA ILE A 349 -13.54 -3.45 26.13
C ILE A 349 -14.18 -4.25 24.97
N ASN A 350 -14.79 -5.38 25.23
CA ASN A 350 -15.69 -6.00 24.28
C ASN A 350 -16.96 -5.15 24.21
N VAL A 351 -16.87 -4.02 23.53
CA VAL A 351 -18.03 -3.30 23.05
C VAL A 351 -18.63 -4.16 21.94
N ARG A 352 -19.39 -5.19 22.32
CA ARG A 352 -20.55 -5.54 21.53
C ARG A 352 -21.38 -4.26 21.52
N SER A 353 -21.55 -3.72 20.31
CA SER A 353 -22.43 -2.62 20.03
C SER A 353 -23.58 -2.53 21.03
N GLU A 354 -23.70 -1.42 21.73
CA GLU A 354 -24.99 -0.95 22.12
C GLU A 354 -25.79 -0.74 20.83
N GLU A 355 -26.55 -1.75 20.47
CA GLU A 355 -27.74 -1.60 19.65
C GLU A 355 -28.74 -0.88 20.54
N ASN A 356 -28.92 0.40 20.28
CA ASN A 356 -30.21 1.10 20.42
C ASN A 356 -30.18 2.31 19.49
#